data_de3d463f3de19f698a409898fe4ae36f
#
_entry.id   de3d463f3de19f698a409898fe4ae36f
#
_cell.length_a   1.000
_cell.length_b   1.000
_cell.length_c   1.000
_cell.angle_alpha   90.00
_cell.angle_beta   90.00
_cell.angle_gamma   90.00
#
_symmetry.space_group_name_H-M   'P 1'
#
loop_
_entity.id
_entity.type
_entity.pdbx_description
1 polymer ?
#
loop_
_entity_poly.entity_id
_entity_poly.type
_entity_poly.pdbx_seq_one_letter_code
_entity_poly.pdbx_strand_id
1 'polypeptide(L)'
;DPEIEEILSLKSPRTAIEKRIADLSYGIKLNQLVYDRARDGKPISLFSVRKAPELNKLFYGKDINKFIEEYERLESLNLYTSQIDARDFLKMFAMEKTETSSYYVVNIDEMNTNTSYLDEISQSNICVEFMTPTLALSSSEKDHPAIGICVLGNINMSEVSIDELPAVTKFMVETQTMLALRQNHPTSQANAFVRGYRDIGIGISNQANWVAKLGYKYGEPEVLNTLDEWMEHFAYGLISASNELVDTFGVAPLFHKTNWKTTMPLDRYNKNVDSICSRKPSLDWDELRD
;
A
#
# COMPACT_ATOMS: atom_id res chain seq x y z
N ASP A 1 18.72 1.90 -8.60
CA ASP A 1 19.47 3.14 -8.54
C ASP A 1 20.93 2.86 -8.20
N PRO A 2 21.93 3.40 -8.93
CA PRO A 2 23.35 3.14 -8.67
C PRO A 2 23.86 3.65 -7.32
N GLU A 3 23.16 4.62 -6.72
CA GLU A 3 23.54 5.29 -5.47
C GLU A 3 22.85 4.67 -4.23
N ILE A 4 22.20 3.51 -4.37
CA ILE A 4 21.37 2.94 -3.31
C ILE A 4 22.14 2.63 -2.02
N GLU A 5 23.39 2.19 -2.11
CA GLU A 5 24.21 1.90 -0.93
C GLU A 5 24.56 3.19 -0.17
N GLU A 6 24.86 4.27 -0.89
CA GLU A 6 25.10 5.58 -0.28
C GLU A 6 23.83 6.12 0.38
N ILE A 7 22.67 6.04 -0.29
CA ILE A 7 21.38 6.46 0.26
C ILE A 7 21.05 5.69 1.56
N LEU A 8 21.29 4.38 1.60
CA LEU A 8 21.08 3.57 2.80
C LEU A 8 22.01 3.97 3.95
N SER A 9 23.18 4.51 3.66
CA SER A 9 24.12 4.92 4.69
C SER A 9 23.84 6.30 5.31
N LEU A 10 22.95 7.12 4.73
CA LEU A 10 22.73 8.51 5.14
C LEU A 10 22.26 8.70 6.59
N LYS A 11 21.60 7.71 7.19
CA LYS A 11 21.21 7.73 8.61
C LYS A 11 22.08 6.87 9.51
N SER A 12 22.98 6.10 8.93
CA SER A 12 23.80 5.15 9.67
C SER A 12 24.64 5.85 10.75
N PRO A 13 24.68 5.33 11.98
CA PRO A 13 25.57 5.86 13.01
C PRO A 13 27.05 5.67 12.65
N ARG A 14 27.36 4.80 11.67
CA ARG A 14 28.72 4.55 11.15
C ARG A 14 29.16 5.59 10.12
N THR A 15 28.22 6.33 9.53
CA THR A 15 28.55 7.38 8.56
C THR A 15 29.06 8.63 9.28
N ALA A 16 30.08 9.28 8.72
CA ALA A 16 30.61 10.52 9.24
C ALA A 16 29.49 11.58 9.41
N ILE A 17 29.54 12.31 10.51
CA ILE A 17 28.41 13.17 10.94
C ILE A 17 28.06 14.25 9.90
N GLU A 18 29.07 14.76 9.21
CA GLU A 18 28.92 15.76 8.12
C GLU A 18 28.24 15.22 6.86
N LYS A 19 28.15 13.90 6.72
CA LYS A 19 27.46 13.22 5.60
C LYS A 19 26.08 12.69 5.99
N ARG A 20 25.73 12.75 7.28
CA ARG A 20 24.43 12.26 7.73
C ARG A 20 23.33 13.22 7.40
N ILE A 21 22.20 12.67 6.97
CA ILE A 21 20.93 13.39 6.79
C ILE A 21 19.90 12.71 7.70
N ALA A 22 19.97 12.98 8.99
CA ALA A 22 19.19 12.28 10.02
C ALA A 22 17.71 12.66 10.04
N ASP A 23 17.38 13.89 9.63
CA ASP A 23 16.03 14.46 9.79
C ASP A 23 15.06 14.08 8.67
N LEU A 24 15.53 13.43 7.60
CA LEU A 24 14.67 12.94 6.52
C LEU A 24 14.15 11.53 6.82
N SER A 25 12.91 11.26 6.44
CA SER A 25 12.36 9.91 6.39
C SER A 25 12.67 9.28 5.03
N TYR A 26 13.11 8.03 5.01
CA TYR A 26 13.50 7.32 3.82
C TYR A 26 12.57 6.14 3.56
N GLY A 27 12.22 5.93 2.30
CA GLY A 27 11.51 4.75 1.83
C GLY A 27 12.25 4.08 0.68
N ILE A 28 12.27 2.75 0.68
CA ILE A 28 12.85 1.96 -0.39
C ILE A 28 11.74 1.22 -1.11
N LYS A 29 11.77 1.30 -2.43
CA LYS A 29 10.88 0.53 -3.30
C LYS A 29 11.64 -0.68 -3.82
N LEU A 30 11.11 -1.84 -3.53
CA LEU A 30 11.62 -3.13 -4.00
C LEU A 30 10.55 -3.80 -4.86
N ASN A 31 10.95 -4.82 -5.58
CA ASN A 31 10.05 -5.71 -6.30
C ASN A 31 10.49 -7.16 -6.13
N GLN A 32 9.70 -8.09 -6.62
CA GLN A 32 9.93 -9.53 -6.50
C GLN A 32 11.31 -9.97 -7.03
N LEU A 33 11.80 -9.32 -8.10
CA LEU A 33 13.11 -9.67 -8.69
C LEU A 33 14.27 -9.60 -7.67
N VAL A 34 14.25 -8.60 -6.78
CA VAL A 34 15.29 -8.43 -5.76
C VAL A 34 15.30 -9.60 -4.78
N TYR A 35 14.13 -10.03 -4.34
CA TYR A 35 13.98 -11.17 -3.43
C TYR A 35 14.35 -12.50 -4.10
N ASP A 36 13.95 -12.69 -5.35
CA ASP A 36 14.27 -13.89 -6.12
C ASP A 36 15.79 -14.00 -6.33
N ARG A 37 16.43 -12.92 -6.70
CA ARG A 37 17.89 -12.91 -6.86
C ARG A 37 18.62 -13.14 -5.54
N ALA A 38 18.12 -12.60 -4.44
CA ALA A 38 18.69 -12.88 -3.11
C ALA A 38 18.51 -14.35 -2.73
N ARG A 39 17.35 -14.95 -2.98
CA ARG A 39 17.09 -16.37 -2.75
C ARG A 39 18.05 -17.24 -3.57
N ASP A 40 18.23 -16.90 -4.84
CA ASP A 40 19.03 -17.65 -5.81
C ASP A 40 20.55 -17.37 -5.70
N GLY A 41 20.98 -16.44 -4.84
CA GLY A 41 22.38 -16.04 -4.69
C GLY A 41 22.94 -15.33 -5.91
N LYS A 42 22.12 -14.56 -6.61
CA LYS A 42 22.49 -13.78 -7.79
C LYS A 42 22.70 -12.30 -7.44
N PRO A 43 23.55 -11.60 -8.22
CA PRO A 43 23.67 -10.15 -8.06
C PRO A 43 22.41 -9.42 -8.59
N ILE A 44 22.23 -8.19 -8.13
CA ILE A 44 21.33 -7.22 -8.76
C ILE A 44 22.14 -6.17 -9.49
N SER A 45 21.73 -5.86 -10.71
CA SER A 45 22.32 -4.84 -11.56
C SER A 45 21.63 -3.50 -11.32
N LEU A 46 22.42 -2.46 -11.12
CA LEU A 46 21.95 -1.12 -10.82
C LEU A 46 21.99 -0.26 -12.08
N PHE A 47 20.85 0.31 -12.43
CA PHE A 47 20.69 1.11 -13.64
C PHE A 47 20.44 2.57 -13.31
N SER A 48 21.09 3.45 -14.07
CA SER A 48 20.73 4.87 -14.03
C SER A 48 19.43 5.09 -14.79
N VAL A 49 18.49 5.78 -14.16
CA VAL A 49 17.20 6.17 -14.77
C VAL A 49 17.41 6.92 -16.10
N ARG A 50 18.48 7.71 -16.20
CA ARG A 50 18.83 8.45 -17.42
C ARG A 50 19.22 7.52 -18.56
N LYS A 51 19.91 6.41 -18.27
CA LYS A 51 20.39 5.44 -19.28
C LYS A 51 19.34 4.37 -19.59
N ALA A 52 18.45 4.08 -18.66
CA ALA A 52 17.41 3.08 -18.79
C ALA A 52 16.03 3.65 -18.41
N PRO A 53 15.50 4.66 -19.13
CA PRO A 53 14.24 5.31 -18.76
C PRO A 53 13.03 4.36 -18.88
N GLU A 54 13.03 3.45 -19.85
CA GLU A 54 11.94 2.47 -20.00
C GLU A 54 11.91 1.47 -18.84
N LEU A 55 13.06 1.03 -18.35
CA LEU A 55 13.13 0.18 -17.17
C LEU A 55 12.55 0.87 -15.93
N ASN A 56 12.84 2.16 -15.76
CA ASN A 56 12.25 2.94 -14.66
C ASN A 56 10.73 3.06 -14.79
N LYS A 57 10.21 3.22 -16.00
CA LYS A 57 8.77 3.24 -16.25
C LYS A 57 8.13 1.89 -15.94
N LEU A 58 8.71 0.79 -16.43
CA LEU A 58 8.22 -0.56 -16.16
C LEU A 58 8.28 -0.95 -14.68
N PHE A 59 9.17 -0.33 -13.89
CA PHE A 59 9.28 -0.57 -12.45
C PHE A 59 7.99 -0.22 -11.69
N TYR A 60 7.21 0.72 -12.18
CA TYR A 60 5.92 1.11 -11.60
C TYR A 60 4.73 0.44 -12.28
N GLY A 61 4.97 -0.30 -13.35
CA GLY A 61 3.93 -1.01 -14.09
C GLY A 61 3.29 -2.15 -13.30
N LYS A 62 2.09 -2.55 -13.71
CA LYS A 62 1.34 -3.66 -13.09
C LYS A 62 1.82 -5.05 -13.51
N ASP A 63 2.68 -5.13 -14.51
CA ASP A 63 3.20 -6.38 -15.06
C ASP A 63 4.69 -6.51 -14.76
N ILE A 64 5.00 -7.20 -13.67
CA ILE A 64 6.37 -7.45 -13.24
C ILE A 64 7.19 -8.24 -14.28
N ASN A 65 6.55 -9.07 -15.11
CA ASN A 65 7.27 -9.87 -16.10
C ASN A 65 7.90 -8.98 -17.17
N LYS A 66 7.19 -7.93 -17.62
CA LYS A 66 7.76 -6.95 -18.57
C LYS A 66 8.97 -6.21 -17.98
N PHE A 67 8.93 -5.90 -16.68
CA PHE A 67 10.08 -5.33 -16.00
C PHE A 67 11.25 -6.30 -15.98
N ILE A 68 11.02 -7.57 -15.64
CA ILE A 68 12.05 -8.61 -15.56
C ILE A 68 12.66 -8.84 -16.94
N GLU A 69 11.87 -8.97 -17.99
CA GLU A 69 12.34 -9.16 -19.37
C GLU A 69 13.26 -8.01 -19.83
N GLU A 70 12.85 -6.77 -19.61
CA GLU A 70 13.66 -5.60 -19.97
C GLU A 70 14.91 -5.48 -19.10
N TYR A 71 14.80 -5.78 -17.82
CA TYR A 71 15.93 -5.79 -16.88
C TYR A 71 16.99 -6.79 -17.34
N GLU A 72 16.62 -8.04 -17.62
CA GLU A 72 17.53 -9.10 -18.06
C GLU A 72 18.12 -8.82 -19.45
N ARG A 73 17.34 -8.21 -20.35
CA ARG A 73 17.82 -7.75 -21.64
C ARG A 73 18.94 -6.70 -21.48
N LEU A 74 18.71 -5.68 -20.66
CA LEU A 74 19.72 -4.64 -20.41
C LEU A 74 20.94 -5.18 -19.68
N GLU A 75 20.74 -6.12 -18.78
CA GLU A 75 21.80 -6.79 -18.04
C GLU A 75 22.69 -7.61 -18.99
N SER A 76 22.11 -8.38 -19.90
CA SER A 76 22.84 -9.17 -20.92
C SER A 76 23.69 -8.31 -21.85
N LEU A 77 23.28 -7.07 -22.07
CA LEU A 77 24.01 -6.08 -22.86
C LEU A 77 25.04 -5.28 -22.06
N ASN A 78 25.21 -5.60 -20.76
CA ASN A 78 26.11 -4.91 -19.83
C ASN A 78 25.83 -3.38 -19.74
N LEU A 79 24.57 -2.97 -19.81
CA LEU A 79 24.17 -1.56 -19.76
C LEU A 79 23.92 -1.04 -18.34
N TYR A 80 24.20 -1.83 -17.33
CA TYR A 80 24.16 -1.44 -15.93
C TYR A 80 25.36 -0.54 -15.53
N THR A 81 25.21 0.18 -14.44
CA THR A 81 26.28 1.02 -13.88
C THR A 81 27.19 0.22 -12.96
N SER A 82 26.61 -0.61 -12.11
CA SER A 82 27.28 -1.48 -11.14
C SER A 82 26.39 -2.68 -10.80
N GLN A 83 26.98 -3.65 -10.12
CA GLN A 83 26.26 -4.80 -9.57
C GLN A 83 26.59 -4.94 -8.10
N ILE A 84 25.61 -5.37 -7.30
CA ILE A 84 25.80 -5.74 -5.90
C ILE A 84 25.18 -7.11 -5.65
N ASP A 85 25.71 -7.85 -4.68
CA ASP A 85 25.08 -9.10 -4.25
C ASP A 85 23.72 -8.80 -3.61
N ALA A 86 22.66 -9.50 -4.08
CA ALA A 86 21.31 -9.24 -3.61
C ALA A 86 21.10 -9.57 -2.13
N ARG A 87 21.75 -10.61 -1.61
CA ARG A 87 21.70 -10.97 -0.18
C ARG A 87 22.41 -9.95 0.69
N ASP A 88 23.56 -9.48 0.24
CA ASP A 88 24.33 -8.49 0.98
C ASP A 88 23.61 -7.15 0.99
N PHE A 89 22.95 -6.78 -0.11
CA PHE A 89 22.05 -5.62 -0.15
C PHE A 89 20.92 -5.74 0.87
N LEU A 90 20.19 -6.86 0.92
CA LEU A 90 19.10 -7.07 1.89
C LEU A 90 19.61 -7.11 3.33
N LYS A 91 20.79 -7.69 3.57
CA LYS A 91 21.44 -7.67 4.91
C LYS A 91 21.78 -6.24 5.33
N MET A 92 22.42 -5.48 4.44
CA MET A 92 22.75 -4.07 4.71
C MET A 92 21.50 -3.28 5.03
N PHE A 93 20.44 -3.43 4.22
CA PHE A 93 19.16 -2.79 4.47
C PHE A 93 18.56 -3.17 5.84
N ALA A 94 18.53 -4.46 6.18
CA ALA A 94 18.03 -4.95 7.46
C ALA A 94 18.82 -4.40 8.65
N MET A 95 20.15 -4.31 8.53
CA MET A 95 21.01 -3.72 9.55
C MET A 95 20.70 -2.23 9.74
N GLU A 96 20.66 -1.45 8.67
CA GLU A 96 20.35 -0.02 8.76
C GLU A 96 18.94 0.23 9.31
N LYS A 97 17.96 -0.56 8.91
CA LYS A 97 16.60 -0.51 9.47
C LYS A 97 16.58 -0.81 10.97
N THR A 98 17.33 -1.81 11.41
CA THR A 98 17.38 -2.21 12.83
C THR A 98 18.08 -1.13 13.68
N GLU A 99 19.17 -0.56 13.19
CA GLU A 99 19.94 0.44 13.93
C GLU A 99 19.29 1.83 13.96
N THR A 100 18.56 2.20 12.90
CA THR A 100 18.01 3.56 12.77
C THR A 100 16.50 3.62 12.94
N SER A 101 15.78 2.49 12.83
CA SER A 101 14.31 2.38 12.81
C SER A 101 13.63 3.30 11.77
N SER A 102 14.35 3.71 10.73
CA SER A 102 13.99 4.88 9.92
C SER A 102 13.67 4.57 8.46
N TYR A 103 13.80 3.32 8.02
CA TYR A 103 13.58 2.95 6.64
C TYR A 103 12.25 2.21 6.45
N TYR A 104 11.41 2.72 5.56
CA TYR A 104 10.20 2.05 5.11
C TYR A 104 10.47 1.23 3.85
N VAL A 105 9.70 0.16 3.65
CA VAL A 105 9.76 -0.69 2.45
C VAL A 105 8.41 -0.68 1.75
N VAL A 106 8.44 -0.50 0.44
CA VAL A 106 7.30 -0.68 -0.44
C VAL A 106 7.64 -1.75 -1.47
N ASN A 107 6.84 -2.79 -1.52
CA ASN A 107 6.85 -3.76 -2.62
C ASN A 107 6.01 -3.18 -3.75
N ILE A 108 6.67 -2.55 -4.73
CA ILE A 108 6.01 -1.71 -5.73
C ILE A 108 5.12 -2.52 -6.69
N ASP A 109 5.53 -3.72 -7.02
CA ASP A 109 4.77 -4.67 -7.82
C ASP A 109 3.50 -5.13 -7.10
N GLU A 110 3.60 -5.54 -5.83
CA GLU A 110 2.44 -5.90 -5.00
C GLU A 110 1.48 -4.71 -4.81
N MET A 111 2.02 -3.52 -4.58
CA MET A 111 1.23 -2.30 -4.46
C MET A 111 0.39 -2.05 -5.72
N ASN A 112 0.97 -2.21 -6.90
CA ASN A 112 0.28 -1.96 -8.17
C ASN A 112 -0.60 -3.12 -8.63
N THR A 113 -0.30 -4.35 -8.23
CA THR A 113 -1.11 -5.54 -8.56
C THR A 113 -2.38 -5.60 -7.70
N ASN A 114 -2.27 -5.28 -6.41
CA ASN A 114 -3.35 -5.43 -5.43
C ASN A 114 -4.18 -4.16 -5.20
N THR A 115 -4.00 -3.12 -6.00
CA THR A 115 -4.75 -1.88 -5.88
C THR A 115 -6.11 -1.93 -6.58
N SER A 116 -7.06 -1.12 -6.10
CA SER A 116 -8.32 -0.86 -6.81
C SER A 116 -8.21 0.20 -7.90
N TYR A 117 -7.12 0.95 -7.97
CA TYR A 117 -6.94 1.98 -8.99
C TYR A 117 -6.52 1.39 -10.35
N LEU A 118 -7.00 2.01 -11.43
CA LEU A 118 -6.52 1.71 -12.78
C LEU A 118 -5.20 2.43 -13.08
N ASP A 119 -5.03 3.63 -12.55
CA ASP A 119 -3.79 4.40 -12.67
C ASP A 119 -2.67 3.76 -11.82
N GLU A 120 -1.42 3.92 -12.27
CA GLU A 120 -0.24 3.41 -11.56
C GLU A 120 0.03 4.23 -10.29
N ILE A 121 0.45 3.53 -9.25
CA ILE A 121 0.87 4.13 -8.00
C ILE A 121 2.39 4.16 -7.95
N SER A 122 2.96 5.34 -7.88
CA SER A 122 4.41 5.53 -7.84
C SER A 122 4.94 5.82 -6.44
N GLN A 123 4.09 6.27 -5.53
CA GLN A 123 4.47 6.67 -4.17
C GLN A 123 3.38 6.30 -3.17
N SER A 124 3.78 6.19 -1.90
CA SER A 124 2.87 6.11 -0.75
C SER A 124 2.89 7.44 0.01
N ASN A 125 2.01 7.56 1.02
CA ASN A 125 2.18 8.55 2.08
C ASN A 125 3.45 8.24 2.91
N ILE A 126 3.80 9.14 3.84
CA ILE A 126 5.03 9.02 4.63
C ILE A 126 5.06 7.77 5.53
N CYS A 127 3.92 7.33 6.04
CA CYS A 127 3.83 6.17 6.94
C CYS A 127 3.64 4.84 6.18
N VAL A 128 3.49 4.88 4.84
CA VAL A 128 3.39 3.71 3.94
C VAL A 128 2.14 2.86 4.14
N GLU A 129 1.09 3.41 4.75
CA GLU A 129 -0.18 2.71 4.95
C GLU A 129 -1.27 3.09 3.93
N PHE A 130 -1.07 4.19 3.17
CA PHE A 130 -2.07 4.69 2.23
C PHE A 130 -1.44 4.95 0.86
N MET A 131 -1.84 4.16 -0.12
CA MET A 131 -1.22 4.14 -1.45
C MET A 131 -2.24 4.56 -2.50
N THR A 132 -2.04 5.74 -3.06
CA THR A 132 -2.94 6.34 -4.04
C THR A 132 -2.17 6.82 -5.26
N PRO A 133 -2.81 6.91 -6.44
CA PRO A 133 -2.19 7.52 -7.60
C PRO A 133 -1.77 8.95 -7.31
N THR A 134 -0.53 9.27 -7.64
CA THR A 134 0.02 10.62 -7.57
C THR A 134 0.66 10.95 -8.91
N LEU A 135 0.51 12.19 -9.35
CA LEU A 135 1.01 12.62 -10.65
C LEU A 135 1.94 13.81 -10.49
N ALA A 136 2.79 14.02 -11.48
CA ALA A 136 3.62 15.21 -11.51
C ALA A 136 2.74 16.46 -11.58
N LEU A 137 3.04 17.47 -10.75
CA LEU A 137 2.32 18.74 -10.76
C LEU A 137 2.60 19.46 -12.07
N SER A 138 1.53 19.77 -12.79
CA SER A 138 1.58 20.63 -13.97
C SER A 138 0.95 21.98 -13.66
N SER A 139 1.62 23.05 -14.03
CA SER A 139 1.09 24.41 -13.85
C SER A 139 -0.14 24.72 -14.72
N SER A 140 -0.38 23.90 -15.75
CA SER A 140 -1.51 24.05 -16.68
C SER A 140 -2.79 23.31 -16.23
N GLU A 141 -2.70 22.41 -15.24
CA GLU A 141 -3.80 21.56 -14.82
C GLU A 141 -4.11 21.75 -13.32
N LYS A 142 -4.66 22.90 -12.99
CA LYS A 142 -4.92 23.27 -11.58
C LYS A 142 -5.86 22.31 -10.84
N ASP A 143 -6.78 21.68 -11.55
CA ASP A 143 -7.80 20.81 -10.96
C ASP A 143 -7.53 19.31 -11.20
N HIS A 144 -6.29 18.96 -11.58
CA HIS A 144 -5.89 17.57 -11.76
C HIS A 144 -5.68 16.91 -10.40
N PRO A 145 -6.21 15.69 -10.14
CA PRO A 145 -6.08 14.98 -8.86
C PRO A 145 -4.67 14.40 -8.67
N ALA A 146 -3.66 15.25 -8.58
CA ALA A 146 -2.25 14.88 -8.56
C ALA A 146 -1.70 14.59 -7.16
N ILE A 147 -2.39 15.03 -6.10
CA ILE A 147 -1.93 14.88 -4.70
C ILE A 147 -2.93 14.04 -3.94
N GLY A 148 -2.52 12.82 -3.59
CA GLY A 148 -3.29 11.94 -2.70
C GLY A 148 -3.37 12.49 -1.28
N ILE A 149 -4.53 12.36 -0.66
CA ILE A 149 -4.79 12.80 0.72
C ILE A 149 -5.28 11.62 1.53
N CYS A 150 -4.65 11.42 2.69
CA CYS A 150 -5.08 10.43 3.67
C CYS A 150 -6.18 11.01 4.55
N VAL A 151 -7.39 10.43 4.48
CA VAL A 151 -8.47 10.69 5.44
C VAL A 151 -8.64 9.42 6.26
N LEU A 152 -8.10 9.41 7.48
CA LEU A 152 -7.93 8.20 8.26
C LEU A 152 -8.85 8.17 9.48
N GLY A 153 -9.35 6.99 9.81
CA GLY A 153 -10.06 6.68 11.05
C GLY A 153 -9.64 5.32 11.60
N ASN A 154 -10.05 5.04 12.84
CA ASN A 154 -9.67 3.81 13.52
C ASN A 154 -10.80 3.30 14.40
N ILE A 155 -10.99 1.98 14.43
CA ILE A 155 -11.92 1.29 15.30
C ILE A 155 -11.14 0.48 16.34
N ASN A 156 -11.50 0.63 17.59
CA ASN A 156 -10.95 -0.19 18.68
C ASN A 156 -11.62 -1.57 18.68
N MET A 157 -10.95 -2.56 18.09
CA MET A 157 -11.48 -3.90 17.92
C MET A 157 -11.94 -4.57 19.20
N SER A 158 -11.28 -4.31 20.33
CA SER A 158 -11.63 -4.95 21.60
C SER A 158 -12.90 -4.40 22.27
N GLU A 159 -13.44 -3.30 21.75
CA GLU A 159 -14.65 -2.63 22.29
C GLU A 159 -15.84 -2.70 21.33
N VAL A 160 -15.70 -3.38 20.19
CA VAL A 160 -16.76 -3.49 19.18
C VAL A 160 -17.00 -4.97 18.87
N SER A 161 -18.18 -5.45 19.17
CA SER A 161 -18.63 -6.78 18.81
C SER A 161 -19.00 -6.89 17.32
N ILE A 162 -19.12 -8.12 16.81
CA ILE A 162 -19.53 -8.35 15.41
C ILE A 162 -20.94 -7.76 15.16
N ASP A 163 -21.85 -7.87 16.12
CA ASP A 163 -23.21 -7.34 15.98
C ASP A 163 -23.27 -5.81 15.91
N GLU A 164 -22.29 -5.13 16.49
CA GLU A 164 -22.19 -3.66 16.45
C GLU A 164 -21.50 -3.14 15.19
N LEU A 165 -20.74 -3.97 14.48
CA LEU A 165 -19.95 -3.57 13.32
C LEU A 165 -20.79 -2.88 12.23
N PRO A 166 -22.00 -3.32 11.85
CA PRO A 166 -22.78 -2.62 10.83
C PRO A 166 -23.05 -1.14 11.17
N ALA A 167 -23.37 -0.86 12.43
CA ALA A 167 -23.64 0.52 12.87
C ALA A 167 -22.35 1.34 12.99
N VAL A 168 -21.28 0.74 13.52
CA VAL A 168 -20.00 1.41 13.72
C VAL A 168 -19.31 1.71 12.39
N THR A 169 -19.29 0.74 11.46
CA THR A 169 -18.70 0.95 10.12
C THR A 169 -19.47 2.01 9.33
N LYS A 170 -20.80 1.98 9.38
CA LYS A 170 -21.64 3.03 8.76
C LYS A 170 -21.29 4.41 9.30
N PHE A 171 -21.29 4.57 10.62
CA PHE A 171 -20.91 5.83 11.26
C PHE A 171 -19.52 6.32 10.84
N MET A 172 -18.55 5.41 10.79
CA MET A 172 -17.17 5.73 10.40
C MET A 172 -17.09 6.19 8.94
N VAL A 173 -17.73 5.46 8.01
CA VAL A 173 -17.71 5.79 6.57
C VAL A 173 -18.41 7.13 6.32
N GLU A 174 -19.59 7.36 6.91
CA GLU A 174 -20.32 8.62 6.80
C GLU A 174 -19.49 9.79 7.33
N THR A 175 -18.93 9.66 8.55
CA THR A 175 -18.16 10.72 9.20
C THR A 175 -16.90 11.05 8.41
N GLN A 176 -16.15 10.05 7.97
CA GLN A 176 -14.91 10.25 7.21
C GLN A 176 -15.20 10.88 5.83
N THR A 177 -16.25 10.42 5.13
CA THR A 177 -16.65 11.01 3.86
C THR A 177 -17.08 12.46 4.02
N MET A 178 -17.88 12.78 5.04
CA MET A 178 -18.27 14.15 5.32
C MET A 178 -17.10 15.03 5.67
N LEU A 179 -16.16 14.51 6.47
CA LEU A 179 -14.92 15.21 6.84
C LEU A 179 -14.10 15.53 5.59
N ALA A 180 -13.85 14.53 4.74
CA ALA A 180 -13.11 14.67 3.48
C ALA A 180 -13.72 15.76 2.58
N LEU A 181 -15.03 15.75 2.41
CA LEU A 181 -15.74 16.69 1.52
C LEU A 181 -15.85 18.12 2.07
N ARG A 182 -15.80 18.29 3.40
CA ARG A 182 -15.96 19.60 4.07
C ARG A 182 -14.64 20.28 4.38
N GLN A 183 -13.54 19.56 4.42
CA GLN A 183 -12.23 20.13 4.66
C GLN A 183 -11.78 21.04 3.51
N ASN A 184 -11.06 22.11 3.85
CA ASN A 184 -10.34 22.93 2.90
C ASN A 184 -8.93 22.36 2.74
N HIS A 185 -8.67 21.77 1.59
CA HIS A 185 -7.36 21.24 1.27
C HIS A 185 -6.40 22.35 0.80
N PRO A 186 -5.10 22.25 1.11
CA PRO A 186 -4.15 23.36 0.89
C PRO A 186 -3.90 23.68 -0.58
N THR A 187 -4.17 22.75 -1.49
CA THR A 187 -3.98 22.92 -2.93
C THR A 187 -5.22 22.47 -3.71
N SER A 188 -5.40 23.02 -4.92
CA SER A 188 -6.50 22.61 -5.80
C SER A 188 -6.36 21.16 -6.24
N GLN A 189 -5.14 20.64 -6.41
CA GLN A 189 -4.86 19.25 -6.78
C GLN A 189 -5.27 18.27 -5.68
N ALA A 190 -4.98 18.58 -4.43
CA ALA A 190 -5.42 17.80 -3.27
C ALA A 190 -6.95 17.82 -3.14
N ASN A 191 -7.56 18.98 -3.32
CA ASN A 191 -9.01 19.12 -3.31
C ASN A 191 -9.67 18.33 -4.45
N ALA A 192 -9.10 18.36 -5.66
CA ALA A 192 -9.56 17.58 -6.80
C ALA A 192 -9.46 16.07 -6.55
N PHE A 193 -8.37 15.61 -5.92
CA PHE A 193 -8.21 14.22 -5.53
C PHE A 193 -9.31 13.76 -4.58
N VAL A 194 -9.47 14.45 -3.46
CA VAL A 194 -10.44 14.07 -2.41
C VAL A 194 -11.87 14.08 -2.95
N ARG A 195 -12.24 15.12 -3.70
CA ARG A 195 -13.59 15.19 -4.29
C ARG A 195 -13.81 14.20 -5.41
N GLY A 196 -12.74 13.84 -6.13
CA GLY A 196 -12.77 12.92 -7.25
C GLY A 196 -12.90 11.45 -6.82
N TYR A 197 -12.00 10.98 -5.97
CA TYR A 197 -11.95 9.59 -5.53
C TYR A 197 -12.78 9.33 -4.26
N ARG A 198 -12.81 10.28 -3.33
CA ARG A 198 -13.44 10.15 -2.00
C ARG A 198 -12.87 9.00 -1.18
N ASP A 199 -11.58 8.76 -1.33
CA ASP A 199 -10.89 7.70 -0.61
C ASP A 199 -10.84 8.00 0.88
N ILE A 200 -11.08 6.97 1.68
CA ILE A 200 -10.95 6.98 3.12
C ILE A 200 -10.20 5.73 3.57
N GLY A 201 -9.46 5.84 4.67
CA GLY A 201 -8.79 4.71 5.30
C GLY A 201 -9.37 4.47 6.69
N ILE A 202 -9.90 3.28 6.93
CA ILE A 202 -10.41 2.89 8.25
C ILE A 202 -9.67 1.66 8.71
N GLY A 203 -8.86 1.83 9.75
CA GLY A 203 -8.06 0.79 10.36
C GLY A 203 -8.67 0.23 11.64
N ILE A 204 -7.97 -0.74 12.21
CA ILE A 204 -8.29 -1.32 13.52
C ILE A 204 -7.12 -1.12 14.49
N SER A 205 -7.43 -1.02 15.76
CA SER A 205 -6.44 -1.04 16.84
C SER A 205 -6.83 -2.02 17.94
N ASN A 206 -5.90 -2.27 18.85
CA ASN A 206 -6.13 -3.05 20.06
C ASN A 206 -6.45 -4.55 19.82
N GLN A 207 -6.03 -5.11 18.66
CA GLN A 207 -6.22 -6.50 18.31
C GLN A 207 -5.58 -7.45 19.37
N ALA A 208 -4.40 -7.13 19.88
CA ALA A 208 -3.73 -7.95 20.89
C ALA A 208 -4.56 -8.10 22.17
N ASN A 209 -5.19 -7.02 22.63
CA ASN A 209 -6.08 -7.05 23.79
C ASN A 209 -7.37 -7.84 23.48
N TRP A 210 -7.91 -7.70 22.26
CA TRP A 210 -9.06 -8.49 21.82
C TRP A 210 -8.76 -9.99 21.86
N VAL A 211 -7.60 -10.41 21.33
CA VAL A 211 -7.14 -11.82 21.41
C VAL A 211 -7.02 -12.28 22.87
N ALA A 212 -6.45 -11.44 23.75
CA ALA A 212 -6.30 -11.75 25.16
C ALA A 212 -7.66 -11.88 25.88
N LYS A 213 -8.65 -11.03 25.56
CA LYS A 213 -10.02 -11.13 26.08
C LYS A 213 -10.70 -12.45 25.68
N LEU A 214 -10.36 -13.01 24.52
CA LEU A 214 -10.84 -14.32 24.08
C LEU A 214 -10.13 -15.50 24.78
N GLY A 215 -9.11 -15.23 25.58
CA GLY A 215 -8.33 -16.25 26.29
C GLY A 215 -7.21 -16.90 25.49
N TYR A 216 -6.88 -16.35 24.33
CA TYR A 216 -5.80 -16.82 23.46
C TYR A 216 -4.52 -15.99 23.62
N LYS A 217 -3.40 -16.55 23.21
CA LYS A 217 -2.17 -15.80 23.00
C LYS A 217 -2.14 -15.22 21.59
N TYR A 218 -1.49 -14.08 21.44
CA TYR A 218 -1.30 -13.45 20.14
C TYR A 218 -0.51 -14.38 19.19
N GLY A 219 -1.08 -14.66 18.02
CA GLY A 219 -0.48 -15.54 17.01
C GLY A 219 -0.85 -17.03 17.15
N GLU A 220 -1.72 -17.42 18.09
CA GLU A 220 -2.25 -18.78 18.15
C GLU A 220 -3.17 -19.08 16.95
N PRO A 221 -3.03 -20.26 16.29
CA PRO A 221 -3.85 -20.61 15.13
C PRO A 221 -5.36 -20.65 15.42
N GLU A 222 -5.75 -20.97 16.66
CA GLU A 222 -7.15 -21.12 17.09
C GLU A 222 -7.93 -19.81 16.97
N VAL A 223 -7.25 -18.66 17.08
CA VAL A 223 -7.90 -17.36 16.96
C VAL A 223 -8.11 -16.91 15.52
N LEU A 224 -7.46 -17.56 14.54
CA LEU A 224 -7.47 -17.12 13.14
C LEU A 224 -8.86 -17.10 12.51
N ASN A 225 -9.67 -18.16 12.76
CA ASN A 225 -11.03 -18.22 12.23
C ASN A 225 -11.93 -17.13 12.81
N THR A 226 -11.80 -16.87 14.13
CA THR A 226 -12.57 -15.80 14.81
C THR A 226 -12.14 -14.42 14.35
N LEU A 227 -10.84 -14.22 14.12
CA LEU A 227 -10.29 -12.98 13.56
C LEU A 227 -10.78 -12.76 12.14
N ASP A 228 -10.74 -13.80 11.30
CA ASP A 228 -11.20 -13.73 9.92
C ASP A 228 -12.70 -13.41 9.84
N GLU A 229 -13.53 -13.99 10.72
CA GLU A 229 -14.95 -13.68 10.81
C GLU A 229 -15.19 -12.20 11.17
N TRP A 230 -14.49 -11.71 12.21
CA TRP A 230 -14.60 -10.30 12.60
C TRP A 230 -14.16 -9.36 11.45
N MET A 231 -13.07 -9.69 10.76
CA MET A 231 -12.56 -8.92 9.64
C MET A 231 -13.46 -8.97 8.42
N GLU A 232 -14.14 -10.10 8.18
CA GLU A 232 -15.15 -10.19 7.12
C GLU A 232 -16.32 -9.22 7.38
N HIS A 233 -16.88 -9.26 8.60
CA HIS A 233 -17.97 -8.35 8.98
C HIS A 233 -17.53 -6.87 8.92
N PHE A 234 -16.29 -6.57 9.34
CA PHE A 234 -15.72 -5.24 9.24
C PHE A 234 -15.61 -4.77 7.79
N ALA A 235 -15.01 -5.57 6.91
CA ALA A 235 -14.84 -5.21 5.50
C ALA A 235 -16.20 -5.09 4.78
N TYR A 236 -17.10 -6.04 5.01
CA TYR A 236 -18.45 -6.03 4.45
C TYR A 236 -19.22 -4.77 4.88
N GLY A 237 -19.20 -4.45 6.16
CA GLY A 237 -19.87 -3.27 6.69
C GLY A 237 -19.34 -1.95 6.12
N LEU A 238 -18.03 -1.84 5.89
CA LEU A 238 -17.43 -0.65 5.25
C LEU A 238 -17.89 -0.48 3.80
N ILE A 239 -17.93 -1.57 3.02
CA ILE A 239 -18.31 -1.52 1.60
C ILE A 239 -19.83 -1.28 1.48
N SER A 240 -20.65 -1.96 2.28
CA SER A 240 -22.09 -1.74 2.35
C SER A 240 -22.43 -0.29 2.69
N ALA A 241 -21.80 0.27 3.72
CA ALA A 241 -21.98 1.68 4.08
C ALA A 241 -21.54 2.63 2.96
N SER A 242 -20.48 2.31 2.24
CA SER A 242 -20.04 3.11 1.08
C SER A 242 -21.06 3.08 -0.06
N ASN A 243 -21.68 1.93 -0.33
CA ASN A 243 -22.75 1.82 -1.31
C ASN A 243 -23.98 2.64 -0.91
N GLU A 244 -24.41 2.58 0.35
CA GLU A 244 -25.54 3.38 0.85
C GLU A 244 -25.32 4.89 0.70
N LEU A 245 -24.08 5.37 0.80
CA LEU A 245 -23.76 6.78 0.64
C LEU A 245 -23.96 7.32 -0.78
N VAL A 246 -24.08 6.45 -1.77
CA VAL A 246 -24.38 6.85 -3.16
C VAL A 246 -25.71 7.58 -3.24
N ASP A 247 -26.70 7.20 -2.44
CA ASP A 247 -28.00 7.88 -2.39
C ASP A 247 -27.89 9.32 -1.89
N THR A 248 -26.93 9.58 -1.00
CA THR A 248 -26.73 10.92 -0.41
C THR A 248 -25.78 11.80 -1.20
N PHE A 249 -24.69 11.25 -1.68
CA PHE A 249 -23.57 12.02 -2.28
C PHE A 249 -23.37 11.73 -3.77
N GLY A 250 -24.10 10.79 -4.35
CA GLY A 250 -23.86 10.26 -5.69
C GLY A 250 -22.55 9.45 -5.78
N VAL A 251 -22.34 8.80 -6.90
CA VAL A 251 -21.11 8.06 -7.18
C VAL A 251 -19.89 8.99 -7.19
N ALA A 252 -18.75 8.54 -6.68
CA ALA A 252 -17.51 9.31 -6.73
C ALA A 252 -17.13 9.63 -8.19
N PRO A 253 -16.83 10.90 -8.54
CA PRO A 253 -16.59 11.30 -9.93
C PRO A 253 -15.51 10.48 -10.66
N LEU A 254 -14.48 10.03 -9.94
CA LEU A 254 -13.39 9.22 -10.49
C LEU A 254 -13.55 7.71 -10.24
N PHE A 255 -14.74 7.25 -9.83
CA PHE A 255 -15.02 5.82 -9.66
C PHE A 255 -14.69 5.00 -10.91
N HIS A 256 -14.91 5.57 -12.11
CA HIS A 256 -14.55 4.95 -13.39
C HIS A 256 -13.04 4.72 -13.58
N LYS A 257 -12.19 5.33 -12.76
CA LYS A 257 -10.74 5.10 -12.71
C LYS A 257 -10.34 4.02 -11.69
N THR A 258 -11.31 3.27 -11.21
CA THR A 258 -11.10 2.12 -10.33
C THR A 258 -11.63 0.84 -10.98
N ASN A 259 -11.21 -0.30 -10.46
CA ASN A 259 -11.70 -1.60 -10.90
C ASN A 259 -12.78 -2.18 -9.98
N TRP A 260 -13.39 -1.38 -9.11
CA TRP A 260 -14.42 -1.83 -8.17
C TRP A 260 -15.61 -2.53 -8.83
N LYS A 261 -15.97 -2.14 -10.06
CA LYS A 261 -17.05 -2.79 -10.83
C LYS A 261 -16.77 -4.24 -11.19
N THR A 262 -15.50 -4.63 -11.29
CA THR A 262 -15.09 -5.94 -11.81
C THR A 262 -14.31 -6.78 -10.82
N THR A 263 -13.82 -6.17 -9.75
CA THR A 263 -12.91 -6.83 -8.81
C THR A 263 -13.20 -6.37 -7.37
N MET A 264 -13.88 -7.22 -6.64
CA MET A 264 -14.07 -7.04 -5.19
C MET A 264 -12.78 -7.41 -4.44
N PRO A 265 -12.60 -6.96 -3.19
CA PRO A 265 -11.46 -7.40 -2.37
C PRO A 265 -11.26 -8.90 -2.33
N LEU A 266 -12.33 -9.69 -2.21
CA LEU A 266 -12.29 -11.17 -2.20
C LEU A 266 -11.73 -11.78 -3.50
N ASP A 267 -11.89 -11.11 -4.63
CA ASP A 267 -11.39 -11.59 -5.92
C ASP A 267 -9.86 -11.46 -6.05
N ARG A 268 -9.23 -10.76 -5.11
CA ARG A 268 -7.78 -10.49 -5.09
C ARG A 268 -6.99 -11.45 -4.21
N TYR A 269 -7.67 -12.38 -3.54
CA TYR A 269 -6.99 -13.37 -2.71
C TYR A 269 -6.02 -14.22 -3.53
N ASN A 270 -4.84 -14.41 -3.00
CA ASN A 270 -3.92 -15.42 -3.52
C ASN A 270 -3.99 -16.69 -2.67
N LYS A 271 -3.67 -17.81 -3.28
CA LYS A 271 -3.75 -19.15 -2.64
C LYS A 271 -2.89 -19.28 -1.39
N ASN A 272 -1.84 -18.49 -1.24
CA ASN A 272 -0.96 -18.55 -0.07
C ASN A 272 -1.61 -17.92 1.17
N VAL A 273 -2.43 -16.91 0.99
CA VAL A 273 -3.19 -16.27 2.08
C VAL A 273 -4.34 -17.16 2.50
N ASP A 274 -5.09 -17.72 1.56
CA ASP A 274 -6.26 -18.56 1.81
C ASP A 274 -5.91 -19.86 2.55
N SER A 275 -4.66 -20.32 2.50
CA SER A 275 -4.22 -21.51 3.22
C SER A 275 -4.05 -21.32 4.74
N ILE A 276 -4.05 -20.08 5.23
CA ILE A 276 -3.83 -19.76 6.65
C ILE A 276 -5.12 -19.93 7.45
N CYS A 277 -6.26 -19.59 6.86
CA CYS A 277 -7.57 -19.68 7.48
C CYS A 277 -8.42 -20.76 6.78
N SER A 278 -9.10 -21.59 7.56
CA SER A 278 -9.97 -22.65 7.02
C SER A 278 -11.42 -22.21 6.85
N ARG A 279 -11.79 -21.05 7.38
CA ARG A 279 -13.15 -20.53 7.31
C ARG A 279 -13.47 -20.06 5.89
N LYS A 280 -14.70 -20.24 5.46
CA LYS A 280 -15.22 -19.65 4.23
C LYS A 280 -16.02 -18.39 4.57
N PRO A 281 -16.06 -17.40 3.66
CA PRO A 281 -16.93 -16.24 3.82
C PRO A 281 -18.38 -16.67 4.11
N SER A 282 -19.04 -15.98 5.04
CA SER A 282 -20.40 -16.27 5.50
C SER A 282 -21.42 -15.23 5.05
N LEU A 283 -20.97 -14.02 4.66
CA LEU A 283 -21.81 -12.94 4.21
C LEU A 283 -22.05 -13.01 2.69
N ASP A 284 -23.15 -12.43 2.24
CA ASP A 284 -23.50 -12.38 0.80
C ASP A 284 -22.75 -11.25 0.11
N TRP A 285 -21.52 -11.55 -0.32
CA TRP A 285 -20.68 -10.60 -1.04
C TRP A 285 -21.18 -10.30 -2.45
N ASP A 286 -22.03 -11.15 -3.02
CA ASP A 286 -22.58 -10.93 -4.35
C ASP A 286 -23.64 -9.83 -4.33
N GLU A 287 -24.36 -9.64 -3.20
CA GLU A 287 -25.27 -8.51 -3.00
C GLU A 287 -24.54 -7.14 -3.15
N LEU A 288 -23.27 -7.06 -2.85
CA LEU A 288 -22.48 -5.83 -2.95
C LEU A 288 -21.91 -5.57 -4.37
N ARG A 289 -22.10 -6.51 -5.32
CA ARG A 289 -21.57 -6.38 -6.69
C ARG A 289 -22.51 -5.60 -7.62
N ASP A 290 -23.78 -5.56 -7.29
CA ASP A 290 -24.84 -4.88 -8.05
C ASP A 290 -24.97 -3.40 -7.67
#